data_103abc1d090ee943041754257878e661
#
_entry.id   103abc1d090ee943041754257878e661
#
_cell.length_a   1.000
_cell.length_b   1.000
_cell.length_c   1.000
_cell.angle_alpha   90.00
_cell.angle_beta   90.00
_cell.angle_gamma   90.00
#
_symmetry.space_group_name_H-M   'P 1'
#
loop_
_entity.id
_entity.type
_entity.pdbx_description
1 polymer ?
#
loop_
_entity_poly.entity_id
_entity_poly.type
_entity_poly.pdbx_seq_one_letter_code
_entity_poly.pdbx_strand_id
1 'polypeptide(L)'
;EQWDLVPAMPSRKVDPASKSIEVALRYPDYDFDSRVVVTAKGKGVEISVYLDKPVPDALAGNAGFNLEFLPSQYWNKAYLADGRYNRFPRYVAGNSVTKPNSQKPKQFKGYVTSDDRGTGRFIDPLPLETGRTFILAPDDPERLVKITSQDADLMLFDGRTLAQNGWFVVRSLLPAGKTGKVLTWTVEPNAIKGWIREPNIGFSQVGYLPSQPKVSVIELDKKDKPLAKASLCRVSEDGSATRVFSGNITPWGDY
;
A
#
# COMPACT_ATOMS: atom_id res chain seq x y z
N GLU A 1 3.49 -7.10 -1.61
CA GLU A 1 3.77 -6.64 -3.00
C GLU A 1 3.16 -7.61 -4.01
N GLN A 2 3.03 -7.20 -5.27
CA GLN A 2 2.39 -8.03 -6.33
C GLN A 2 3.08 -9.38 -6.60
N TRP A 3 4.26 -9.59 -6.08
CA TRP A 3 5.05 -10.82 -6.19
C TRP A 3 5.00 -11.69 -4.94
N ASP A 4 4.37 -11.22 -3.88
CA ASP A 4 4.20 -12.00 -2.66
C ASP A 4 3.16 -13.10 -2.86
N LEU A 5 3.26 -14.14 -2.05
CA LEU A 5 2.25 -15.19 -2.02
C LEU A 5 0.89 -14.59 -1.68
N VAL A 6 -0.10 -14.90 -2.51
CA VAL A 6 -1.49 -14.56 -2.24
C VAL A 6 -2.07 -15.68 -1.36
N PRO A 7 -2.43 -15.38 -0.10
CA PRO A 7 -3.09 -16.37 0.76
C PRO A 7 -4.50 -16.68 0.26
N ALA A 8 -4.95 -17.89 0.52
CA ALA A 8 -6.37 -18.16 0.54
C ALA A 8 -7.02 -17.41 1.69
N MET A 9 -8.24 -16.93 1.51
CA MET A 9 -9.04 -16.26 2.54
C MET A 9 -10.26 -17.14 2.90
N PRO A 10 -10.10 -18.14 3.81
CA PRO A 10 -11.17 -19.07 4.17
C PRO A 10 -12.38 -18.39 4.80
N SER A 11 -12.19 -17.32 5.51
CA SER A 11 -13.29 -16.58 6.11
C SER A 11 -12.99 -15.09 6.28
N ARG A 12 -14.05 -14.29 6.20
CA ARG A 12 -14.10 -12.89 6.61
C ARG A 12 -15.37 -12.67 7.43
N LYS A 13 -15.20 -12.20 8.66
CA LYS A 13 -16.30 -11.90 9.58
C LYS A 13 -16.31 -10.43 9.90
N VAL A 14 -17.51 -9.84 9.92
CA VAL A 14 -17.73 -8.46 10.35
C VAL A 14 -18.62 -8.49 11.58
N ASP A 15 -18.19 -7.89 12.66
CA ASP A 15 -18.96 -7.72 13.88
C ASP A 15 -19.23 -6.24 14.12
N PRO A 16 -20.45 -5.75 13.82
CA PRO A 16 -20.83 -4.36 14.06
C PRO A 16 -20.85 -3.99 15.56
N ALA A 17 -21.11 -4.93 16.45
CA ALA A 17 -21.22 -4.67 17.88
C ALA A 17 -19.85 -4.33 18.49
N SER A 18 -18.82 -5.10 18.17
CA SER A 18 -17.43 -4.84 18.55
C SER A 18 -16.70 -3.89 17.59
N LYS A 19 -17.37 -3.47 16.49
CA LYS A 19 -16.77 -2.65 15.41
C LYS A 19 -15.47 -3.28 14.89
N SER A 20 -15.49 -4.58 14.63
CA SER A 20 -14.32 -5.32 14.20
C SER A 20 -14.56 -6.11 12.91
N ILE A 21 -13.46 -6.37 12.24
CA ILE A 21 -13.37 -7.27 11.08
C ILE A 21 -12.28 -8.29 11.37
N GLU A 22 -12.61 -9.57 11.26
CA GLU A 22 -11.65 -10.67 11.33
C GLU A 22 -11.51 -11.32 9.97
N VAL A 23 -10.27 -11.54 9.53
CA VAL A 23 -9.94 -12.25 8.30
C VAL A 23 -9.01 -13.41 8.62
N ALA A 24 -9.39 -14.62 8.23
CA ALA A 24 -8.53 -15.78 8.26
C ALA A 24 -7.75 -15.87 6.95
N LEU A 25 -6.45 -16.12 7.04
CA LEU A 25 -5.53 -16.25 5.92
C LEU A 25 -4.84 -17.60 6.00
N ARG A 26 -4.75 -18.30 4.86
CA ARG A 26 -4.09 -19.59 4.75
C ARG A 26 -3.06 -19.59 3.62
N TYR A 27 -1.87 -20.07 3.93
CA TYR A 27 -0.77 -20.28 2.99
C TYR A 27 -0.53 -21.79 2.84
N PRO A 28 -1.20 -22.47 1.88
CA PRO A 28 -1.20 -23.93 1.81
C PRO A 28 0.20 -24.54 1.63
N ASP A 29 1.05 -23.88 0.87
CA ASP A 29 2.43 -24.35 0.58
C ASP A 29 3.31 -24.46 1.82
N TYR A 30 2.91 -23.83 2.91
CA TYR A 30 3.64 -23.83 4.19
C TYR A 30 2.86 -24.42 5.36
N ASP A 31 1.62 -24.90 5.11
CA ASP A 31 0.68 -25.27 6.17
C ASP A 31 0.60 -24.19 7.27
N PHE A 32 0.57 -22.93 6.84
CA PHE A 32 0.61 -21.78 7.72
C PHE A 32 -0.70 -20.98 7.65
N ASP A 33 -1.31 -20.82 8.82
CA ASP A 33 -2.54 -20.07 8.99
C ASP A 33 -2.32 -18.88 9.93
N SER A 34 -2.98 -17.78 9.63
CA SER A 34 -3.00 -16.59 10.47
C SER A 34 -4.37 -15.93 10.46
N ARG A 35 -4.66 -15.14 11.48
CA ARG A 35 -5.86 -14.30 11.53
C ARG A 35 -5.45 -12.86 11.76
N VAL A 36 -6.04 -11.97 10.98
CA VAL A 36 -5.90 -10.53 11.15
C VAL A 36 -7.22 -9.98 11.67
N VAL A 37 -7.16 -9.29 12.79
CA VAL A 37 -8.32 -8.64 13.40
C VAL A 37 -8.11 -7.14 13.38
N VAL A 38 -9.04 -6.40 12.80
CA VAL A 38 -9.04 -4.94 12.77
C VAL A 38 -10.22 -4.46 13.60
N THR A 39 -9.94 -3.68 14.65
CA THR A 39 -10.97 -3.14 15.55
C THR A 39 -10.88 -1.63 15.60
N ALA A 40 -12.03 -0.94 15.55
CA ALA A 40 -12.07 0.50 15.71
C ALA A 40 -11.51 0.92 17.08
N LYS A 41 -10.58 1.89 17.09
CA LYS A 41 -9.94 2.37 18.32
C LYS A 41 -9.64 3.86 18.24
N GLY A 42 -10.29 4.63 19.10
CA GLY A 42 -10.10 6.09 19.12
C GLY A 42 -10.40 6.74 17.77
N LYS A 43 -9.39 7.41 17.19
CA LYS A 43 -9.48 8.06 15.87
C LYS A 43 -9.07 7.15 14.71
N GLY A 44 -8.71 5.92 14.99
CA GLY A 44 -8.20 4.98 14.00
C GLY A 44 -8.62 3.55 14.29
N VAL A 45 -7.71 2.62 14.06
CA VAL A 45 -7.93 1.19 14.26
C VAL A 45 -6.76 0.53 14.99
N GLU A 46 -7.06 -0.51 15.72
CA GLU A 46 -6.08 -1.49 16.18
C GLU A 46 -6.10 -2.68 15.23
N ILE A 47 -4.93 -3.07 14.72
CA ILE A 47 -4.73 -4.24 13.90
C ILE A 47 -3.95 -5.26 14.73
N SER A 48 -4.49 -6.46 14.87
CA SER A 48 -3.86 -7.54 15.63
C SER A 48 -3.68 -8.76 14.73
N VAL A 49 -2.51 -9.40 14.81
CA VAL A 49 -2.24 -10.66 14.13
C VAL A 49 -2.21 -11.79 15.16
N TYR A 50 -2.93 -12.86 14.84
CA TYR A 50 -3.02 -14.06 15.67
C TYR A 50 -2.50 -15.26 14.91
N LEU A 51 -1.76 -16.12 15.60
CA LEU A 51 -1.23 -17.39 15.09
C LEU A 51 -1.72 -18.54 15.95
N ASP A 52 -2.27 -19.58 15.33
CA ASP A 52 -2.67 -20.80 16.03
C ASP A 52 -1.48 -21.78 16.18
N LYS A 53 -0.51 -21.67 15.25
CA LYS A 53 0.79 -22.39 15.26
C LYS A 53 1.92 -21.38 15.12
N PRO A 54 3.13 -21.69 15.61
CA PRO A 54 4.30 -20.85 15.35
C PRO A 54 4.57 -20.66 13.87
N VAL A 55 5.22 -19.54 13.52
CA VAL A 55 5.71 -19.32 12.14
C VAL A 55 6.64 -20.49 11.76
N PRO A 56 6.41 -21.19 10.64
CA PRO A 56 7.28 -22.25 10.16
C PRO A 56 8.72 -21.77 9.95
N ASP A 57 9.72 -22.62 10.19
CA ASP A 57 11.14 -22.28 10.04
C ASP A 57 11.47 -21.72 8.65
N ALA A 58 10.82 -22.24 7.60
CA ALA A 58 10.98 -21.76 6.23
C ALA A 58 10.53 -20.32 6.02
N LEU A 59 9.69 -19.77 6.92
CA LEU A 59 9.18 -18.41 6.89
C LEU A 59 9.74 -17.55 8.03
N ALA A 60 10.53 -18.11 8.92
CA ALA A 60 11.13 -17.36 10.02
C ALA A 60 12.00 -16.21 9.49
N GLY A 61 11.78 -15.00 10.01
CA GLY A 61 12.42 -13.78 9.52
C GLY A 61 11.92 -13.25 8.16
N ASN A 62 10.91 -13.91 7.54
CA ASN A 62 10.31 -13.49 6.27
C ASN A 62 8.80 -13.26 6.39
N ALA A 63 8.12 -13.92 7.32
CA ALA A 63 6.71 -13.66 7.59
C ALA A 63 6.53 -12.35 8.36
N GLY A 64 5.66 -11.49 7.89
CA GLY A 64 5.39 -10.19 8.51
C GLY A 64 4.01 -9.66 8.16
N PHE A 65 3.64 -8.57 8.82
CA PHE A 65 2.49 -7.75 8.48
C PHE A 65 2.97 -6.45 7.85
N ASN A 66 2.35 -6.04 6.73
CA ASN A 66 2.74 -4.87 5.96
C ASN A 66 1.58 -3.90 5.79
N LEU A 67 1.91 -2.61 5.76
CA LEU A 67 1.11 -1.58 5.07
C LEU A 67 1.98 -0.97 3.98
N GLU A 68 1.37 -0.79 2.81
CA GLU A 68 2.05 -0.35 1.60
C GLU A 68 1.52 1.00 1.16
N PHE A 69 2.42 1.90 0.76
CA PHE A 69 2.15 3.29 0.42
C PHE A 69 2.66 3.61 -0.97
N LEU A 70 1.79 4.19 -1.81
CA LEU A 70 2.14 4.56 -3.18
C LEU A 70 3.26 5.61 -3.20
N PRO A 71 4.40 5.34 -3.86
CA PRO A 71 5.50 6.30 -3.92
C PRO A 71 5.10 7.66 -4.47
N SER A 72 4.25 7.70 -5.50
CA SER A 72 3.75 8.94 -6.10
C SER A 72 3.00 9.85 -5.11
N GLN A 73 2.48 9.29 -4.03
CA GLN A 73 1.76 10.03 -2.99
C GLN A 73 2.66 10.43 -1.82
N TYR A 74 3.81 9.77 -1.65
CA TYR A 74 4.66 9.95 -0.46
C TYR A 74 6.06 10.49 -0.74
N TRP A 75 6.64 10.33 -1.95
CA TRP A 75 7.99 10.84 -2.19
C TRP A 75 8.13 12.33 -1.88
N ASN A 76 9.29 12.74 -1.37
CA ASN A 76 9.62 14.08 -0.86
C ASN A 76 8.80 14.54 0.36
N LYS A 77 7.79 13.79 0.82
CA LYS A 77 7.10 14.11 2.07
C LYS A 77 7.95 13.71 3.26
N ALA A 78 7.74 14.39 4.36
CA ALA A 78 8.39 14.06 5.62
C ALA A 78 7.89 12.75 6.20
N TYR A 79 8.70 12.09 7.03
CA TYR A 79 8.26 11.13 8.02
C TYR A 79 9.04 11.29 9.32
N LEU A 80 8.46 10.83 10.41
CA LEU A 80 9.10 10.76 11.71
C LEU A 80 9.14 9.29 12.15
N ALA A 81 10.31 8.83 12.59
CA ALA A 81 10.50 7.52 13.21
C ALA A 81 10.97 7.73 14.64
N ASP A 82 10.13 7.44 15.62
CA ASP A 82 10.37 7.75 17.05
C ASP A 82 10.84 9.20 17.27
N GLY A 83 10.20 10.13 16.56
CA GLY A 83 10.53 11.55 16.60
C GLY A 83 11.71 11.99 15.72
N ARG A 84 12.49 11.07 15.15
CA ARG A 84 13.57 11.42 14.22
C ARG A 84 12.99 11.74 12.85
N TYR A 85 13.32 12.94 12.35
CA TYR A 85 12.85 13.42 11.06
C TYR A 85 13.67 12.84 9.91
N ASN A 86 12.98 12.48 8.82
CA ASN A 86 13.56 12.17 7.52
C ASN A 86 12.52 12.43 6.40
N ARG A 87 12.88 12.14 5.14
CA ARG A 87 12.02 12.27 3.96
C ARG A 87 11.97 10.99 3.16
N PHE A 88 10.78 10.69 2.64
CA PHE A 88 10.62 9.65 1.64
C PHE A 88 11.46 10.00 0.39
N PRO A 89 12.33 9.11 -0.06
CA PRO A 89 13.20 9.39 -1.20
C PRO A 89 12.40 9.46 -2.51
N ARG A 90 12.71 10.47 -3.33
CA ARG A 90 12.12 10.57 -4.68
C ARG A 90 12.62 9.46 -5.58
N TYR A 91 13.92 9.24 -5.60
CA TYR A 91 14.58 8.17 -6.33
C TYR A 91 14.79 6.97 -5.43
N VAL A 92 14.92 5.79 -6.06
CA VAL A 92 15.18 4.55 -5.32
C VAL A 92 16.36 4.77 -4.39
N ALA A 93 16.16 4.49 -3.11
CA ALA A 93 17.14 4.71 -2.07
C ALA A 93 17.10 3.58 -1.04
N GLY A 94 18.08 3.61 -0.15
CA GLY A 94 18.28 2.61 0.87
C GLY A 94 19.46 1.69 0.55
N ASN A 95 19.99 1.12 1.61
CA ASN A 95 21.04 0.12 1.50
C ASN A 95 20.42 -1.25 1.17
N SER A 96 21.22 -2.13 0.62
CA SER A 96 20.84 -3.51 0.36
C SER A 96 21.97 -4.45 0.69
N VAL A 97 21.63 -5.69 0.97
CA VAL A 97 22.61 -6.79 1.08
C VAL A 97 22.40 -7.75 -0.07
N THR A 98 23.47 -8.36 -0.51
CA THR A 98 23.42 -9.40 -1.55
C THR A 98 23.50 -10.75 -0.88
N LYS A 99 22.46 -11.59 -1.05
CA LYS A 99 22.38 -12.93 -0.47
C LYS A 99 22.47 -14.00 -1.55
N PRO A 100 22.97 -15.22 -1.23
CA PRO A 100 22.91 -16.35 -2.14
C PRO A 100 21.46 -16.72 -2.50
N ASN A 101 21.20 -17.14 -3.73
CA ASN A 101 19.87 -17.58 -4.15
C ASN A 101 19.34 -18.77 -3.34
N SER A 102 20.21 -19.59 -2.75
CA SER A 102 19.82 -20.66 -1.82
C SER A 102 19.06 -20.15 -0.58
N GLN A 103 19.21 -18.89 -0.23
CA GLN A 103 18.49 -18.22 0.89
C GLN A 103 17.24 -17.48 0.43
N LYS A 104 16.94 -17.49 -0.88
CA LYS A 104 15.76 -16.84 -1.43
C LYS A 104 14.51 -17.58 -0.99
N PRO A 105 13.47 -16.90 -0.48
CA PRO A 105 12.19 -17.52 -0.19
C PRO A 105 11.61 -18.18 -1.44
N LYS A 106 11.10 -19.41 -1.34
CA LYS A 106 10.64 -20.22 -2.49
C LYS A 106 9.57 -19.52 -3.32
N GLN A 107 8.68 -18.75 -2.68
CA GLN A 107 7.61 -18.02 -3.32
C GLN A 107 8.07 -16.72 -4.00
N PHE A 108 9.27 -16.24 -3.71
CA PHE A 108 9.79 -15.03 -4.31
C PHE A 108 10.24 -15.29 -5.74
N LYS A 109 9.30 -15.19 -6.67
CA LYS A 109 9.54 -15.32 -8.12
C LYS A 109 9.96 -14.02 -8.79
N GLY A 110 9.93 -12.92 -8.03
CA GLY A 110 10.36 -11.60 -8.51
C GLY A 110 11.85 -11.58 -8.75
N TYR A 111 12.34 -10.48 -9.07
CA TYR A 111 13.69 -10.11 -9.41
C TYR A 111 14.80 -11.16 -9.13
N VAL A 112 15.22 -11.86 -10.14
CA VAL A 112 16.31 -12.85 -10.05
C VAL A 112 17.51 -12.26 -10.77
N THR A 113 18.60 -12.06 -10.05
CA THR A 113 19.86 -11.61 -10.64
C THR A 113 20.63 -12.77 -11.29
N SER A 114 20.07 -13.99 -11.33
CA SER A 114 20.78 -15.18 -11.79
C SER A 114 19.92 -16.43 -11.87
N ASP A 115 20.56 -17.50 -12.34
CA ASP A 115 19.99 -18.75 -12.76
C ASP A 115 19.08 -19.44 -11.71
N ASP A 116 18.16 -20.26 -12.22
CA ASP A 116 17.23 -21.07 -11.41
C ASP A 116 17.92 -22.18 -10.62
N ARG A 117 19.23 -22.35 -10.78
CA ARG A 117 20.02 -23.40 -10.12
C ARG A 117 20.42 -23.05 -8.68
N GLY A 118 20.05 -21.86 -8.20
CA GLY A 118 20.36 -21.44 -6.84
C GLY A 118 21.82 -21.02 -6.62
N THR A 119 22.64 -20.96 -7.67
CA THR A 119 24.04 -20.57 -7.58
C THR A 119 24.30 -19.09 -7.62
N GLY A 120 23.31 -18.31 -7.98
CA GLY A 120 23.42 -16.87 -8.05
C GLY A 120 23.08 -16.16 -6.74
N ARG A 121 22.90 -14.85 -6.85
CA ARG A 121 22.66 -13.95 -5.73
C ARG A 121 21.43 -13.07 -6.00
N PHE A 122 20.74 -12.69 -4.96
CA PHE A 122 19.66 -11.70 -5.02
C PHE A 122 19.95 -10.51 -4.10
N ILE A 123 19.32 -9.38 -4.41
CA ILE A 123 19.39 -8.17 -3.59
C ILE A 123 18.25 -8.22 -2.58
N ASP A 124 18.60 -8.01 -1.30
CA ASP A 124 17.66 -7.91 -0.19
C ASP A 124 17.74 -6.48 0.38
N PRO A 125 16.69 -5.67 0.29
CA PRO A 125 16.72 -4.29 0.78
C PRO A 125 16.81 -4.26 2.29
N LEU A 126 17.57 -3.32 2.80
CA LEU A 126 17.59 -2.97 4.22
C LEU A 126 16.56 -1.86 4.49
N PRO A 127 16.00 -1.77 5.70
CA PRO A 127 15.08 -0.69 6.03
C PRO A 127 15.74 0.67 5.90
N LEU A 128 15.01 1.65 5.41
CA LEU A 128 15.40 3.07 5.44
C LEU A 128 15.46 3.57 6.88
N GLU A 129 14.56 3.07 7.72
CA GLU A 129 14.45 3.45 9.13
C GLU A 129 13.74 2.34 9.91
N THR A 130 14.02 2.29 11.23
CA THR A 130 13.39 1.36 12.18
C THR A 130 12.96 2.12 13.43
N GLY A 131 11.81 1.78 13.99
CA GLY A 131 11.28 2.39 15.22
C GLY A 131 10.00 1.74 15.70
N ARG A 132 9.43 2.27 16.76
CA ARG A 132 8.14 1.82 17.32
C ARG A 132 6.97 2.68 16.88
N THR A 133 7.23 3.91 16.50
CA THR A 133 6.21 4.85 16.04
C THR A 133 6.68 5.53 14.76
N PHE A 134 5.88 5.41 13.71
CA PHE A 134 6.03 6.20 12.49
C PHE A 134 4.90 7.21 12.37
N ILE A 135 5.23 8.44 11.99
CA ILE A 135 4.28 9.45 11.52
C ILE A 135 4.67 9.76 10.08
N LEU A 136 3.83 9.33 9.13
CA LEU A 136 4.08 9.48 7.71
C LEU A 136 3.35 10.71 7.19
N ALA A 137 4.02 11.51 6.36
CA ALA A 137 3.53 12.73 5.76
C ALA A 137 2.91 13.73 6.76
N PRO A 138 3.60 14.11 7.87
CA PRO A 138 3.08 15.11 8.80
C PRO A 138 2.89 16.48 8.16
N ASP A 139 3.51 16.73 7.02
CA ASP A 139 3.44 17.93 6.20
C ASP A 139 2.28 17.89 5.16
N ASP A 140 1.49 16.81 5.12
CA ASP A 140 0.34 16.66 4.22
C ASP A 140 -0.87 16.09 4.95
N PRO A 141 -1.84 16.93 5.31
CA PRO A 141 -3.02 16.47 6.06
C PRO A 141 -3.84 15.36 5.38
N GLU A 142 -3.82 15.25 4.07
CA GLU A 142 -4.56 14.21 3.34
C GLU A 142 -3.88 12.84 3.40
N ARG A 143 -2.59 12.81 3.69
CA ARG A 143 -1.77 11.59 3.69
C ARG A 143 -1.15 11.28 5.04
N LEU A 144 -1.39 12.15 6.02
CA LEU A 144 -0.92 11.96 7.39
C LEU A 144 -1.50 10.68 7.98
N VAL A 145 -0.62 9.78 8.38
CA VAL A 145 -0.98 8.59 9.16
C VAL A 145 0.07 8.33 10.24
N LYS A 146 -0.38 8.01 11.44
CA LYS A 146 0.48 7.56 12.53
C LYS A 146 0.30 6.06 12.72
N ILE A 147 1.41 5.34 12.80
CA ILE A 147 1.46 3.89 13.03
C ILE A 147 2.32 3.65 14.26
N THR A 148 1.79 2.90 15.22
CA THR A 148 2.52 2.51 16.43
C THR A 148 2.44 1.00 16.60
N SER A 149 3.57 0.36 16.87
CA SER A 149 3.65 -1.08 17.16
C SER A 149 3.96 -1.31 18.63
N GLN A 150 3.24 -2.25 19.24
CA GLN A 150 3.42 -2.61 20.66
C GLN A 150 4.45 -3.74 20.84
N ASP A 151 4.47 -4.69 19.93
CA ASP A 151 5.14 -5.99 20.14
C ASP A 151 6.47 -6.11 19.37
N ALA A 152 6.57 -5.51 18.20
CA ALA A 152 7.74 -5.63 17.32
C ALA A 152 8.11 -4.27 16.71
N ASP A 153 9.33 -4.14 16.21
CA ASP A 153 9.72 -2.93 15.50
C ASP A 153 8.96 -2.78 14.18
N LEU A 154 8.67 -1.53 13.86
CA LEU A 154 8.28 -1.10 12.53
C LEU A 154 9.55 -0.85 11.72
N MET A 155 9.57 -1.33 10.48
CA MET A 155 10.65 -1.13 9.53
C MET A 155 10.08 -0.48 8.26
N LEU A 156 10.63 0.64 7.84
CA LEU A 156 10.27 1.31 6.59
C LEU A 156 11.23 0.89 5.49
N PHE A 157 10.70 0.39 4.38
CA PHE A 157 11.47 0.00 3.20
C PHE A 157 11.10 0.82 1.97
N ASP A 158 12.05 0.96 1.06
CA ASP A 158 11.81 1.37 -0.32
C ASP A 158 11.72 0.11 -1.21
N GLY A 159 10.50 -0.36 -1.46
CA GLY A 159 10.26 -1.57 -2.24
C GLY A 159 10.65 -1.44 -3.73
N ARG A 160 10.86 -0.22 -4.23
CA ARG A 160 11.32 0.02 -5.61
C ARG A 160 12.73 -0.52 -5.87
N THR A 161 13.49 -0.84 -4.83
CA THR A 161 14.77 -1.56 -4.92
C THR A 161 14.59 -2.96 -5.50
N LEU A 162 13.45 -3.61 -5.24
CA LEU A 162 13.15 -4.96 -5.71
C LEU A 162 12.36 -4.98 -7.02
N ALA A 163 11.48 -4.00 -7.23
CA ALA A 163 10.64 -3.91 -8.41
C ALA A 163 10.40 -2.45 -8.80
N GLN A 164 10.42 -2.14 -10.09
CA GLN A 164 10.24 -0.77 -10.58
C GLN A 164 8.95 -0.11 -10.12
N ASN A 165 7.90 -0.90 -9.91
CA ASN A 165 6.61 -0.49 -9.39
C ASN A 165 6.45 -0.82 -7.89
N GLY A 166 7.53 -1.05 -7.18
CA GLY A 166 7.52 -1.28 -5.73
C GLY A 166 6.99 -0.06 -4.96
N TRP A 167 6.53 -0.31 -3.75
CA TRP A 167 5.89 0.68 -2.87
C TRP A 167 6.80 0.99 -1.69
N PHE A 168 6.53 2.06 -0.98
CA PHE A 168 7.06 2.22 0.37
C PHE A 168 6.31 1.26 1.29
N VAL A 169 7.04 0.50 2.09
CA VAL A 169 6.47 -0.56 2.92
C VAL A 169 6.82 -0.32 4.37
N VAL A 170 5.81 -0.20 5.23
CA VAL A 170 5.98 -0.31 6.67
C VAL A 170 5.68 -1.74 7.08
N ARG A 171 6.62 -2.41 7.72
CA ARG A 171 6.58 -3.84 8.05
C ARG A 171 6.94 -4.08 9.51
N SER A 172 6.28 -5.07 10.13
CA SER A 172 6.80 -5.77 11.30
C SER A 172 6.89 -7.25 11.01
N LEU A 173 8.00 -7.88 11.41
CA LEU A 173 8.13 -9.32 11.32
C LEU A 173 7.34 -9.99 12.45
N LEU A 174 6.73 -11.14 12.13
CA LEU A 174 6.10 -11.98 13.12
C LEU A 174 7.17 -12.72 13.92
N PRO A 175 7.05 -12.76 15.26
CA PRO A 175 8.03 -13.42 16.10
C PRO A 175 8.00 -14.94 15.90
N ALA A 176 9.15 -15.54 15.65
CA ALA A 176 9.29 -16.99 15.60
C ALA A 176 8.93 -17.62 16.97
N GLY A 177 8.38 -18.84 16.93
CA GLY A 177 8.10 -19.62 18.13
C GLY A 177 6.94 -19.15 19.00
N LYS A 178 6.23 -18.06 18.64
CA LYS A 178 5.07 -17.54 19.38
C LYS A 178 3.75 -17.92 18.73
N THR A 179 2.72 -18.06 19.56
CA THR A 179 1.31 -18.26 19.17
C THR A 179 0.40 -17.29 19.90
N GLY A 180 -0.89 -17.31 19.57
CA GLY A 180 -1.86 -16.37 20.10
C GLY A 180 -1.75 -15.01 19.42
N LYS A 181 -1.98 -13.94 20.14
CA LYS A 181 -1.82 -12.56 19.67
C LYS A 181 -0.32 -12.23 19.62
N VAL A 182 0.25 -12.15 18.43
CA VAL A 182 1.69 -11.99 18.23
C VAL A 182 2.12 -10.61 17.76
N LEU A 183 1.19 -9.82 17.23
CA LEU A 183 1.46 -8.46 16.77
C LEU A 183 0.25 -7.56 17.00
N THR A 184 0.50 -6.34 17.42
CA THR A 184 -0.51 -5.29 17.60
C THR A 184 0.00 -3.97 17.06
N TRP A 185 -0.69 -3.44 16.06
CA TRP A 185 -0.48 -2.09 15.55
C TRP A 185 -1.67 -1.20 15.87
N THR A 186 -1.41 0.06 16.19
CA THR A 186 -2.42 1.11 16.15
C THR A 186 -2.15 1.98 14.93
N VAL A 187 -3.16 2.17 14.09
CA VAL A 187 -3.09 2.99 12.88
C VAL A 187 -4.10 4.13 13.00
N GLU A 188 -3.59 5.35 12.99
CA GLU A 188 -4.38 6.58 13.18
C GLU A 188 -4.23 7.47 11.93
N PRO A 189 -5.08 7.30 10.91
CA PRO A 189 -5.10 8.22 9.78
C PRO A 189 -5.70 9.56 10.17
N ASN A 190 -5.27 10.64 9.53
CA ASN A 190 -5.91 11.93 9.70
C ASN A 190 -7.21 12.01 8.89
N ALA A 191 -8.34 11.92 9.57
CA ALA A 191 -9.66 12.04 8.95
C ALA A 191 -10.06 13.51 8.83
N ILE A 192 -10.09 14.03 7.60
CA ILE A 192 -10.51 15.40 7.31
C ILE A 192 -12.03 15.44 7.21
N LYS A 193 -12.68 16.20 8.11
CA LYS A 193 -14.12 16.33 8.11
C LYS A 193 -14.60 17.00 6.81
N GLY A 194 -15.53 16.36 6.11
CA GLY A 194 -16.11 16.89 4.89
C GLY A 194 -15.19 16.82 3.66
N TRP A 195 -14.10 16.08 3.75
CA TRP A 195 -13.23 15.86 2.59
C TRP A 195 -14.01 15.16 1.46
N ILE A 196 -13.84 15.69 0.27
CA ILE A 196 -14.41 15.17 -0.98
C ILE A 196 -13.23 14.99 -1.94
N ARG A 197 -13.13 13.85 -2.55
CA ARG A 197 -12.11 13.57 -3.55
C ARG A 197 -12.31 14.44 -4.78
N GLU A 198 -11.25 15.02 -5.32
CA GLU A 198 -11.32 15.75 -6.58
C GLU A 198 -11.80 14.83 -7.72
N PRO A 199 -12.58 15.35 -8.68
CA PRO A 199 -13.02 14.60 -9.83
C PRO A 199 -11.84 14.01 -10.61
N ASN A 200 -11.94 12.73 -10.99
CA ASN A 200 -10.98 12.10 -11.87
C ASN A 200 -11.57 12.00 -13.28
N ILE A 201 -10.79 12.43 -14.30
CA ILE A 201 -11.22 12.39 -15.70
C ILE A 201 -10.46 11.29 -16.43
N GLY A 202 -11.17 10.21 -16.73
CA GLY A 202 -10.66 9.10 -17.53
C GLY A 202 -10.94 9.32 -19.03
N PHE A 203 -9.93 9.14 -19.87
CA PHE A 203 -10.02 9.19 -21.32
C PHE A 203 -8.96 8.28 -21.93
N SER A 204 -9.08 7.99 -23.25
CA SER A 204 -8.08 7.18 -23.93
C SER A 204 -6.74 7.90 -24.02
N GLN A 205 -5.71 7.35 -23.35
CA GLN A 205 -4.36 7.92 -23.39
C GLN A 205 -3.61 7.67 -24.70
N VAL A 206 -4.05 6.71 -25.50
CA VAL A 206 -3.54 6.47 -26.85
C VAL A 206 -4.19 7.37 -27.90
N GLY A 207 -5.16 8.22 -27.47
CA GLY A 207 -5.92 9.11 -28.34
C GLY A 207 -7.11 8.46 -29.01
N TYR A 208 -7.66 9.14 -30.02
CA TYR A 208 -8.85 8.74 -30.78
C TYR A 208 -8.62 8.96 -32.26
N LEU A 209 -9.09 8.06 -33.09
CA LEU A 209 -9.15 8.29 -34.54
C LEU A 209 -10.15 9.42 -34.84
N PRO A 210 -9.98 10.18 -35.96
CA PRO A 210 -10.89 11.27 -36.31
C PRO A 210 -12.35 10.87 -36.40
N SER A 211 -12.65 9.67 -36.91
CA SER A 211 -14.01 9.11 -37.04
C SER A 211 -14.53 8.41 -35.81
N GLN A 212 -13.68 8.19 -34.79
CA GLN A 212 -14.05 7.47 -33.57
C GLN A 212 -14.84 8.38 -32.63
N PRO A 213 -15.92 7.90 -31.99
CA PRO A 213 -16.56 8.61 -30.88
C PRO A 213 -15.55 8.91 -29.76
N LYS A 214 -15.51 10.15 -29.31
CA LYS A 214 -14.63 10.58 -28.22
C LYS A 214 -15.42 10.57 -26.92
N VAL A 215 -15.02 9.71 -25.99
CA VAL A 215 -15.68 9.55 -24.70
C VAL A 215 -14.67 9.81 -23.60
N SER A 216 -15.08 10.59 -22.60
CA SER A 216 -14.38 10.67 -21.33
C SER A 216 -15.36 10.37 -20.21
N VAL A 217 -14.87 9.77 -19.14
CA VAL A 217 -15.62 9.45 -17.93
C VAL A 217 -15.15 10.34 -16.81
N ILE A 218 -16.08 11.02 -16.14
CA ILE A 218 -15.79 11.85 -14.96
C ILE A 218 -16.26 11.08 -13.74
N GLU A 219 -15.31 10.63 -12.94
CA GLU A 219 -15.55 9.93 -11.69
C GLU A 219 -15.59 10.94 -10.54
N LEU A 220 -16.72 11.02 -9.85
CA LEU A 220 -16.97 11.92 -8.75
C LEU A 220 -16.93 11.18 -7.40
N ASP A 221 -16.64 11.88 -6.31
CA ASP A 221 -16.90 11.38 -4.98
C ASP A 221 -18.39 11.16 -4.76
N LYS A 222 -18.80 10.14 -4.01
CA LYS A 222 -20.20 9.83 -3.70
C LYS A 222 -20.95 11.02 -3.08
N LYS A 223 -20.23 11.91 -2.41
CA LYS A 223 -20.80 13.10 -1.75
C LYS A 223 -20.76 14.34 -2.62
N ASP A 224 -20.17 14.25 -3.81
CA ASP A 224 -20.07 15.38 -4.71
C ASP A 224 -21.40 15.62 -5.44
N LYS A 225 -21.57 16.84 -5.92
CA LYS A 225 -22.75 17.19 -6.70
C LYS A 225 -22.58 16.74 -8.14
N PRO A 226 -23.63 16.14 -8.75
CA PRO A 226 -23.59 15.79 -10.17
C PRO A 226 -23.26 17.03 -11.03
N LEU A 227 -22.35 16.84 -11.98
CA LEU A 227 -21.99 17.89 -12.93
C LEU A 227 -22.93 17.83 -14.14
N ALA A 228 -23.42 19.00 -14.58
CA ALA A 228 -24.33 19.08 -15.72
C ALA A 228 -23.60 19.20 -17.06
N LYS A 229 -22.43 19.84 -17.08
CA LYS A 229 -21.67 20.15 -18.30
C LYS A 229 -20.19 19.95 -18.13
N ALA A 230 -19.53 19.57 -19.23
CA ALA A 230 -18.08 19.56 -19.36
C ALA A 230 -17.65 20.39 -20.58
N SER A 231 -16.42 20.88 -20.54
CA SER A 231 -15.82 21.62 -21.67
C SER A 231 -14.48 20.97 -22.06
N LEU A 232 -14.24 20.92 -23.36
CA LEU A 232 -12.96 20.57 -23.94
C LEU A 232 -12.20 21.83 -24.31
N CYS A 233 -10.99 21.96 -23.83
CA CYS A 233 -10.12 23.09 -24.16
C CYS A 233 -8.92 22.61 -25.00
N ARG A 234 -8.51 23.44 -25.97
CA ARG A 234 -7.22 23.30 -26.64
C ARG A 234 -6.19 24.11 -25.84
N VAL A 235 -5.09 23.48 -25.51
CA VAL A 235 -3.94 24.17 -24.91
C VAL A 235 -2.98 24.52 -26.03
N SER A 236 -2.63 25.81 -26.14
CA SER A 236 -1.67 26.35 -27.11
C SER A 236 -0.23 26.23 -26.57
N GLU A 237 0.77 26.48 -27.43
CA GLU A 237 2.19 26.40 -27.07
C GLU A 237 2.61 27.36 -25.94
N ASP A 238 1.93 28.48 -25.80
CA ASP A 238 2.11 29.47 -24.74
C ASP A 238 1.43 29.09 -23.41
N GLY A 239 0.76 27.92 -23.37
CA GLY A 239 0.01 27.42 -22.20
C GLY A 239 -1.40 28.01 -22.08
N SER A 240 -1.84 28.88 -22.99
CA SER A 240 -3.21 29.38 -22.97
C SER A 240 -4.22 28.30 -23.33
N ALA A 241 -5.39 28.30 -22.65
CA ALA A 241 -6.45 27.33 -22.87
C ALA A 241 -7.67 27.98 -23.53
N THR A 242 -8.02 27.52 -24.72
CA THR A 242 -9.20 27.98 -25.46
C THR A 242 -10.26 26.88 -25.49
N ARG A 243 -11.47 27.18 -25.05
CA ARG A 243 -12.60 26.24 -25.10
C ARG A 243 -13.01 25.98 -26.56
N VAL A 244 -12.93 24.71 -26.98
CA VAL A 244 -13.28 24.30 -28.35
C VAL A 244 -14.60 23.54 -28.42
N PHE A 245 -15.07 22.98 -27.30
CA PHE A 245 -16.34 22.27 -27.22
C PHE A 245 -16.93 22.37 -25.82
N SER A 246 -18.25 22.30 -25.70
CA SER A 246 -18.97 22.12 -24.43
C SER A 246 -20.16 21.20 -24.66
N GLY A 247 -20.34 20.23 -23.77
CA GLY A 247 -21.42 19.25 -23.87
C GLY A 247 -22.07 18.95 -22.52
N ASN A 248 -23.25 18.35 -22.59
CA ASN A 248 -23.92 17.84 -21.41
C ASN A 248 -23.26 16.55 -20.94
N ILE A 249 -23.24 16.35 -19.63
CA ILE A 249 -22.80 15.10 -19.00
C ILE A 249 -24.02 14.20 -18.85
N THR A 250 -23.87 12.94 -19.24
CA THR A 250 -24.89 11.90 -19.02
C THR A 250 -24.44 11.02 -17.88
N PRO A 251 -25.25 10.80 -16.83
CA PRO A 251 -24.92 9.84 -15.78
C PRO A 251 -24.68 8.46 -16.37
N TRP A 252 -23.62 7.78 -15.90
CA TRP A 252 -23.27 6.46 -16.36
C TRP A 252 -23.66 5.37 -15.35
N GLY A 253 -23.54 5.63 -14.06
CA GLY A 253 -23.90 4.71 -12.97
C GLY A 253 -23.07 4.95 -11.71
N ASP A 254 -23.40 4.17 -10.69
CA ASP A 254 -22.66 4.09 -9.43
C ASP A 254 -21.93 2.76 -9.38
N TYR A 255 -20.73 2.72 -8.74
CA TYR A 255 -19.99 1.49 -8.48
C TYR A 255 -19.20 1.55 -7.15
#